data_2d517b276860569ce3ce8fbe6cb2a315
#
_entry.id   2d517b276860569ce3ce8fbe6cb2a315
#
_cell.length_a   1.000
_cell.length_b   1.000
_cell.length_c   1.000
_cell.angle_alpha   90.00
_cell.angle_beta   90.00
_cell.angle_gamma   90.00
#
_symmetry.space_group_name_H-M   'P 1'
#
loop_
_entity.id
_entity.type
_entity.pdbx_description
1 polymer ?
#
loop_
_entity_poly.entity_id
_entity_poly.type
_entity_poly.pdbx_seq_one_letter_code
_entity_poly.pdbx_strand_id
1 'polypeptide(L)'
;MHFDRFIALGDSMTEGMSDEIINGNYRGWADRVADVLAKEQPTFTYANLAIRGKLLRQVVEEQIPSALKLIDGKQTLVSFHAGANDVLRPNYKPEISLAQYEAGVKKLTDAGATVIVFTVVDKVDGKGRTADLWHQRFSAFNENVRMVASKYPVILFEARDAEFLNDRRFLAFDRLHMNAEGHRRLAQAVLAGLEKSHDPNWRDPLPPAKKKNKVISTATTFAWMITFVLPWIWRRIRGKSSGDGRSGKYESPVRWPYSP
;
A
#
# COMPACT_ATOMS: atom_id res chain seq x y z
N MET A 1 -19.23 -2.80 -11.09
CA MET A 1 -18.53 -1.65 -11.74
C MET A 1 -17.64 -2.15 -12.86
N HIS A 2 -17.49 -1.40 -13.96
CA HIS A 2 -16.59 -1.74 -15.07
C HIS A 2 -15.45 -0.72 -15.11
N PHE A 3 -14.20 -1.19 -15.33
CA PHE A 3 -13.02 -0.32 -15.37
C PHE A 3 -12.21 -0.58 -16.64
N ASP A 4 -11.86 0.49 -17.35
CA ASP A 4 -11.02 0.45 -18.55
C ASP A 4 -9.54 0.73 -18.23
N ARG A 5 -9.31 1.32 -17.05
CA ARG A 5 -7.98 1.70 -16.57
C ARG A 5 -7.86 1.58 -15.07
N PHE A 6 -6.68 1.16 -14.62
CA PHE A 6 -6.30 1.23 -13.22
C PHE A 6 -5.00 2.02 -13.07
N ILE A 7 -4.97 3.00 -12.15
CA ILE A 7 -3.80 3.80 -11.80
C ILE A 7 -3.51 3.59 -10.31
N ALA A 8 -2.34 3.04 -9.99
CA ALA A 8 -1.95 2.77 -8.62
C ALA A 8 -0.96 3.84 -8.10
N LEU A 9 -1.36 4.55 -7.04
CA LEU A 9 -0.57 5.60 -6.40
C LEU A 9 -0.19 5.20 -4.98
N GLY A 10 0.99 5.59 -4.56
CA GLY A 10 1.43 5.34 -3.19
C GLY A 10 2.93 5.13 -3.04
N ASP A 11 3.25 4.28 -2.10
CA ASP A 11 4.63 3.99 -1.69
C ASP A 11 5.01 2.51 -1.92
N SER A 12 5.89 1.96 -1.07
CA SER A 12 6.41 0.60 -1.19
C SER A 12 5.33 -0.49 -1.20
N MET A 13 4.22 -0.28 -0.50
CA MET A 13 3.13 -1.26 -0.44
C MET A 13 2.45 -1.39 -1.81
N THR A 14 2.22 -0.26 -2.48
CA THR A 14 1.59 -0.24 -3.81
C THR A 14 2.59 -0.55 -4.93
N GLU A 15 3.88 -0.21 -4.76
CA GLU A 15 4.95 -0.68 -5.65
C GLU A 15 5.04 -2.22 -5.65
N GLY A 16 4.63 -2.87 -4.55
CA GLY A 16 4.65 -4.32 -4.39
C GLY A 16 5.91 -4.87 -3.73
N MET A 17 6.62 -4.02 -2.97
CA MET A 17 7.89 -4.38 -2.34
C MET A 17 7.77 -5.67 -1.52
N SER A 18 8.74 -6.58 -1.69
CA SER A 18 8.83 -7.89 -1.03
C SER A 18 7.89 -8.97 -1.55
N ASP A 19 7.15 -8.72 -2.63
CA ASP A 19 6.46 -9.75 -3.40
C ASP A 19 7.45 -10.46 -4.36
N GLU A 20 6.96 -11.44 -5.11
CA GLU A 20 7.73 -12.08 -6.19
C GLU A 20 8.17 -11.06 -7.26
N ILE A 21 9.29 -11.35 -7.90
CA ILE A 21 9.83 -10.51 -8.97
C ILE A 21 9.43 -11.12 -10.31
N ILE A 22 8.73 -10.33 -11.15
CA ILE A 22 8.35 -10.69 -12.50
C ILE A 22 8.86 -9.60 -13.45
N ASN A 23 9.62 -9.98 -14.47
CA ASN A 23 10.22 -9.04 -15.44
C ASN A 23 11.01 -7.91 -14.79
N GLY A 24 11.76 -8.22 -13.73
CA GLY A 24 12.61 -7.27 -13.00
C GLY A 24 11.89 -6.34 -12.01
N ASN A 25 10.56 -6.43 -11.91
CA ASN A 25 9.74 -5.63 -10.98
C ASN A 25 9.06 -6.52 -9.94
N TYR A 26 8.82 -5.97 -8.73
CA TYR A 26 7.93 -6.60 -7.77
C TYR A 26 6.50 -6.62 -8.32
N ARG A 27 5.82 -7.77 -8.25
CA ARG A 27 4.44 -7.91 -8.70
C ARG A 27 3.47 -7.07 -7.87
N GLY A 28 3.39 -7.32 -6.59
CA GLY A 28 2.52 -6.58 -5.68
C GLY A 28 1.02 -6.86 -5.84
N TRP A 29 0.24 -6.33 -4.90
CA TRP A 29 -1.21 -6.49 -4.88
C TRP A 29 -1.90 -5.77 -6.05
N ALA A 30 -1.38 -4.61 -6.47
CA ALA A 30 -2.00 -3.79 -7.50
C ALA A 30 -1.93 -4.47 -8.88
N ASP A 31 -0.80 -5.10 -9.22
CA ASP A 31 -0.66 -5.88 -10.46
C ASP A 31 -1.63 -7.08 -10.45
N ARG A 32 -1.80 -7.73 -9.30
CA ARG A 32 -2.75 -8.86 -9.15
C ARG A 32 -4.21 -8.42 -9.32
N VAL A 33 -4.56 -7.21 -8.89
CA VAL A 33 -5.88 -6.61 -9.16
C VAL A 33 -6.00 -6.33 -10.66
N ALA A 34 -4.98 -5.73 -11.28
CA ALA A 34 -4.94 -5.46 -12.72
C ALA A 34 -5.11 -6.75 -13.55
N ASP A 35 -4.51 -7.88 -13.12
CA ASP A 35 -4.67 -9.20 -13.77
C ASP A 35 -6.14 -9.63 -13.87
N VAL A 36 -6.95 -9.33 -12.87
CA VAL A 36 -8.38 -9.70 -12.87
C VAL A 36 -9.19 -8.72 -13.71
N LEU A 37 -8.96 -7.41 -13.54
CA LEU A 37 -9.68 -6.37 -14.28
C LEU A 37 -9.44 -6.49 -15.80
N ALA A 38 -8.23 -6.82 -16.20
CA ALA A 38 -7.89 -7.01 -17.62
C ALA A 38 -8.62 -8.18 -18.30
N LYS A 39 -9.07 -9.18 -17.53
CA LYS A 39 -9.86 -10.29 -18.09
C LYS A 39 -11.27 -9.86 -18.49
N GLU A 40 -11.78 -8.79 -17.87
CA GLU A 40 -13.12 -8.26 -18.16
C GLU A 40 -13.12 -7.30 -19.35
N GLN A 41 -11.95 -6.73 -19.69
CA GLN A 41 -11.83 -5.67 -20.70
C GLN A 41 -10.55 -5.85 -21.54
N PRO A 42 -10.68 -6.28 -22.82
CA PRO A 42 -9.52 -6.53 -23.70
C PRO A 42 -8.62 -5.29 -23.94
N THR A 43 -9.18 -4.08 -23.82
CA THR A 43 -8.44 -2.82 -23.98
C THR A 43 -7.95 -2.23 -22.68
N PHE A 44 -8.08 -2.96 -21.57
CA PHE A 44 -7.69 -2.51 -20.24
C PHE A 44 -6.23 -2.07 -20.18
N THR A 45 -6.00 -0.95 -19.49
CA THR A 45 -4.67 -0.38 -19.28
C THR A 45 -4.37 -0.21 -17.80
N TYR A 46 -3.09 -0.35 -17.45
CA TYR A 46 -2.62 -0.23 -16.08
C TYR A 46 -1.42 0.69 -15.99
N ALA A 47 -1.39 1.55 -14.98
CA ALA A 47 -0.24 2.36 -14.59
C ALA A 47 0.03 2.17 -13.09
N ASN A 48 1.32 2.11 -12.69
CA ASN A 48 1.71 2.06 -11.30
C ASN A 48 2.82 3.08 -11.05
N LEU A 49 2.43 4.22 -10.48
CA LEU A 49 3.28 5.37 -10.20
C LEU A 49 3.91 5.30 -8.80
N ALA A 50 3.58 4.26 -8.03
CA ALA A 50 4.03 4.12 -6.66
C ALA A 50 5.55 3.93 -6.58
N ILE A 51 6.16 4.61 -5.60
CA ILE A 51 7.60 4.56 -5.36
C ILE A 51 7.85 4.39 -3.85
N ARG A 52 8.62 3.37 -3.49
CA ARG A 52 8.97 3.07 -2.10
C ARG A 52 9.54 4.28 -1.35
N GLY A 53 9.14 4.42 -0.10
CA GLY A 53 9.67 5.45 0.79
C GLY A 53 9.15 6.85 0.55
N LYS A 54 8.27 7.09 -0.43
CA LYS A 54 7.61 8.38 -0.64
C LYS A 54 6.74 8.73 0.55
N LEU A 55 6.74 10.00 0.90
CA LEU A 55 5.85 10.61 1.89
C LEU A 55 4.55 11.04 1.21
N LEU A 56 3.50 11.22 2.00
CA LEU A 56 2.19 11.65 1.53
C LEU A 56 2.28 12.92 0.65
N ARG A 57 3.00 13.93 1.13
CA ARG A 57 3.23 15.17 0.37
C ARG A 57 3.83 14.89 -1.00
N GLN A 58 4.83 14.01 -1.08
CA GLN A 58 5.48 13.67 -2.35
C GLN A 58 4.54 12.93 -3.30
N VAL A 59 3.69 12.03 -2.79
CA VAL A 59 2.66 11.38 -3.62
C VAL A 59 1.68 12.40 -4.17
N VAL A 60 1.24 13.36 -3.34
CA VAL A 60 0.29 14.42 -3.75
C VAL A 60 0.90 15.41 -4.75
N GLU A 61 2.19 15.74 -4.61
CA GLU A 61 2.87 16.73 -5.45
C GLU A 61 3.48 16.15 -6.73
N GLU A 62 3.85 14.85 -6.73
CA GLU A 62 4.57 14.22 -7.85
C GLU A 62 3.69 13.21 -8.61
N GLN A 63 3.00 12.28 -7.91
CA GLN A 63 2.25 11.20 -8.55
C GLN A 63 0.85 11.65 -8.99
N ILE A 64 0.13 12.44 -8.17
CA ILE A 64 -1.22 12.89 -8.53
C ILE A 64 -1.22 13.74 -9.80
N PRO A 65 -0.34 14.74 -10.02
CA PRO A 65 -0.31 15.48 -11.27
C PRO A 65 -0.10 14.60 -12.51
N SER A 66 0.66 13.53 -12.39
CA SER A 66 0.85 12.54 -13.46
C SER A 66 -0.43 11.71 -13.67
N ALA A 67 -1.05 11.25 -12.57
CA ALA A 67 -2.31 10.51 -12.64
C ALA A 67 -3.46 11.30 -13.26
N LEU A 68 -3.58 12.59 -12.94
CA LEU A 68 -4.63 13.47 -13.49
C LEU A 68 -4.63 13.53 -15.01
N LYS A 69 -3.46 13.39 -15.63
CA LYS A 69 -3.32 13.34 -17.11
C LYS A 69 -3.81 12.03 -17.71
N LEU A 70 -3.96 11.00 -16.88
CA LEU A 70 -4.31 9.65 -17.27
C LEU A 70 -5.77 9.30 -16.94
N ILE A 71 -6.44 10.08 -16.10
CA ILE A 71 -7.83 9.85 -15.70
C ILE A 71 -8.76 10.16 -16.88
N ASP A 72 -9.67 9.22 -17.15
CA ASP A 72 -10.71 9.35 -18.18
C ASP A 72 -12.07 8.94 -17.57
N GLY A 73 -12.56 9.79 -16.67
CA GLY A 73 -13.84 9.60 -16.01
C GLY A 73 -13.89 8.41 -15.03
N LYS A 74 -15.12 8.00 -14.70
CA LYS A 74 -15.44 7.00 -13.67
C LYS A 74 -14.94 5.58 -13.99
N GLN A 75 -14.64 5.27 -15.23
CA GLN A 75 -14.07 3.99 -15.66
C GLN A 75 -12.57 3.91 -15.36
N THR A 76 -11.95 5.00 -14.92
CA THR A 76 -10.60 4.98 -14.35
C THR A 76 -10.67 4.72 -12.84
N LEU A 77 -10.21 3.54 -12.43
CA LEU A 77 -9.96 3.23 -11.02
C LEU A 77 -8.64 3.85 -10.60
N VAL A 78 -8.62 4.54 -9.46
CA VAL A 78 -7.38 5.07 -8.86
C VAL A 78 -7.26 4.56 -7.45
N SER A 79 -6.16 3.89 -7.11
CA SER A 79 -5.83 3.60 -5.72
C SER A 79 -4.91 4.67 -5.13
N PHE A 80 -5.26 5.16 -3.94
CA PHE A 80 -4.46 6.13 -3.20
C PHE A 80 -4.10 5.55 -1.83
N HIS A 81 -2.91 4.95 -1.75
CA HIS A 81 -2.40 4.28 -0.55
C HIS A 81 -1.05 4.90 -0.14
N ALA A 82 -1.09 6.00 0.60
CA ALA A 82 0.07 6.78 1.02
C ALA A 82 -0.13 7.36 2.43
N GLY A 83 0.96 7.67 3.14
CA GLY A 83 0.95 8.32 4.44
C GLY A 83 1.52 7.48 5.58
N ALA A 84 1.60 6.16 5.46
CA ALA A 84 2.21 5.31 6.49
C ALA A 84 3.68 5.68 6.77
N ASN A 85 4.41 6.09 5.74
CA ASN A 85 5.80 6.57 5.89
C ASN A 85 5.90 7.87 6.71
N ASP A 86 4.88 8.73 6.67
CA ASP A 86 4.82 9.98 7.44
C ASP A 86 4.62 9.68 8.91
N VAL A 87 3.73 8.74 9.24
CA VAL A 87 3.48 8.29 10.62
C VAL A 87 4.78 7.84 11.30
N LEU A 88 5.69 7.21 10.56
CA LEU A 88 7.00 6.75 11.03
C LEU A 88 8.03 7.89 11.21
N ARG A 89 7.69 9.15 10.95
CA ARG A 89 8.61 10.28 11.13
C ARG A 89 8.50 10.86 12.54
N PRO A 90 9.63 11.29 13.16
CA PRO A 90 9.59 11.89 14.49
C PRO A 90 8.68 13.11 14.59
N ASN A 91 8.63 13.91 13.53
CA ASN A 91 7.87 15.16 13.42
C ASN A 91 6.49 14.97 12.75
N TYR A 92 5.92 13.76 12.78
CA TYR A 92 4.58 13.52 12.26
C TYR A 92 3.53 14.38 12.96
N LYS A 93 2.69 15.04 12.16
CA LYS A 93 1.59 15.90 12.60
C LYS A 93 0.29 15.44 11.92
N PRO A 94 -0.65 14.86 12.68
CA PRO A 94 -1.90 14.33 12.11
C PRO A 94 -2.71 15.35 11.32
N GLU A 95 -2.75 16.62 11.78
CA GLU A 95 -3.48 17.71 11.14
C GLU A 95 -2.91 18.08 9.76
N ILE A 96 -1.58 18.04 9.61
CA ILE A 96 -0.93 18.26 8.31
C ILE A 96 -1.21 17.08 7.38
N SER A 97 -1.13 15.87 7.91
CA SER A 97 -1.44 14.65 7.17
C SER A 97 -2.88 14.64 6.67
N LEU A 98 -3.85 15.05 7.51
CA LEU A 98 -5.25 15.19 7.13
C LEU A 98 -5.41 16.14 5.94
N ALA A 99 -4.87 17.36 6.03
CA ALA A 99 -5.00 18.35 4.98
C ALA A 99 -4.39 17.88 3.64
N GLN A 100 -3.23 17.23 3.69
CA GLN A 100 -2.58 16.69 2.50
C GLN A 100 -3.37 15.51 1.89
N TYR A 101 -3.88 14.61 2.74
CA TYR A 101 -4.65 13.46 2.30
C TYR A 101 -5.96 13.90 1.65
N GLU A 102 -6.69 14.82 2.28
CA GLU A 102 -7.92 15.41 1.77
C GLU A 102 -7.69 16.12 0.44
N ALA A 103 -6.63 16.94 0.32
CA ALA A 103 -6.28 17.60 -0.93
C ALA A 103 -5.99 16.61 -2.07
N GLY A 104 -5.33 15.49 -1.76
CA GLY A 104 -5.08 14.42 -2.72
C GLY A 104 -6.35 13.75 -3.21
N VAL A 105 -7.19 13.30 -2.29
CA VAL A 105 -8.48 12.65 -2.59
C VAL A 105 -9.38 13.58 -3.38
N LYS A 106 -9.50 14.85 -2.96
CA LYS A 106 -10.30 15.85 -3.65
C LYS A 106 -9.89 16.01 -5.12
N LYS A 107 -8.59 16.15 -5.41
CA LYS A 107 -8.08 16.26 -6.79
C LYS A 107 -8.47 15.08 -7.67
N LEU A 108 -8.37 13.86 -7.12
CA LEU A 108 -8.68 12.64 -7.86
C LEU A 108 -10.18 12.48 -8.12
N THR A 109 -11.02 12.80 -7.13
CA THR A 109 -12.48 12.74 -7.26
C THR A 109 -13.02 13.84 -8.15
N ASP A 110 -12.48 15.07 -8.06
CA ASP A 110 -12.84 16.19 -8.96
C ASP A 110 -12.50 15.89 -10.43
N ALA A 111 -11.45 15.09 -10.67
CA ALA A 111 -11.12 14.61 -12.02
C ALA A 111 -12.07 13.50 -12.53
N GLY A 112 -13.01 13.06 -11.72
CA GLY A 112 -14.05 12.10 -12.09
C GLY A 112 -13.64 10.64 -11.94
N ALA A 113 -12.49 10.32 -11.34
CA ALA A 113 -12.06 8.93 -11.11
C ALA A 113 -12.91 8.22 -10.07
N THR A 114 -13.03 6.89 -10.17
CA THR A 114 -13.41 6.03 -9.05
C THR A 114 -12.19 5.83 -8.16
N VAL A 115 -12.23 6.37 -6.94
CA VAL A 115 -11.07 6.37 -6.03
C VAL A 115 -11.24 5.33 -4.93
N ILE A 116 -10.21 4.53 -4.68
CA ILE A 116 -10.13 3.65 -3.53
C ILE A 116 -9.04 4.14 -2.57
N VAL A 117 -9.35 4.12 -1.28
CA VAL A 117 -8.47 4.57 -0.20
C VAL A 117 -8.37 3.50 0.87
N PHE A 118 -7.31 3.55 1.69
CA PHE A 118 -6.98 2.48 2.63
C PHE A 118 -6.64 3.05 4.01
N THR A 119 -7.19 2.44 5.05
CA THR A 119 -6.56 2.52 6.37
C THR A 119 -5.37 1.56 6.42
N VAL A 120 -4.50 1.73 7.41
CA VAL A 120 -3.34 0.86 7.64
C VAL A 120 -3.51 0.08 8.94
N VAL A 121 -2.78 -1.02 9.08
CA VAL A 121 -2.76 -1.78 10.34
C VAL A 121 -2.20 -0.89 11.45
N ASP A 122 -2.99 -0.64 12.47
CA ASP A 122 -2.63 0.19 13.63
C ASP A 122 -2.21 -0.63 14.85
N LYS A 123 -2.37 -1.94 14.79
CA LYS A 123 -1.90 -2.85 15.84
C LYS A 123 -0.40 -2.99 15.76
N VAL A 124 0.29 -2.35 16.68
CA VAL A 124 1.74 -2.40 16.81
C VAL A 124 2.13 -3.49 17.81
N ASP A 125 3.03 -4.39 17.38
CA ASP A 125 3.57 -5.39 18.28
C ASP A 125 4.55 -4.77 19.27
N GLY A 126 4.45 -5.17 20.52
CA GLY A 126 5.29 -4.70 21.60
C GLY A 126 4.49 -4.17 22.79
N LYS A 127 5.20 -3.77 23.82
CA LYS A 127 4.62 -3.18 25.04
C LYS A 127 5.43 -1.95 25.43
N GLY A 128 4.77 -0.99 26.06
CA GLY A 128 5.38 0.21 26.61
C GLY A 128 5.26 1.43 25.69
N ARG A 129 5.76 2.56 26.17
CA ARG A 129 5.55 3.92 25.60
C ARG A 129 5.77 4.03 24.10
N THR A 130 6.74 3.32 23.56
CA THR A 130 7.04 3.38 22.12
C THR A 130 5.96 2.69 21.29
N ALA A 131 5.50 1.51 21.70
CA ALA A 131 4.41 0.81 21.03
C ALA A 131 3.10 1.61 21.12
N ASP A 132 2.81 2.17 22.31
CA ASP A 132 1.62 3.01 22.52
C ASP A 132 1.65 4.25 21.62
N LEU A 133 2.82 4.91 21.49
CA LEU A 133 2.98 6.07 20.59
C LEU A 133 2.71 5.70 19.12
N TRP A 134 3.25 4.57 18.65
CA TRP A 134 3.02 4.11 17.28
C TRP A 134 1.56 3.77 17.05
N HIS A 135 0.95 3.03 17.97
CA HIS A 135 -0.49 2.72 17.90
C HIS A 135 -1.32 4.00 17.83
N GLN A 136 -1.09 4.96 18.71
CA GLN A 136 -1.78 6.26 18.72
C GLN A 136 -1.65 7.01 17.39
N ARG A 137 -0.44 7.03 16.81
CA ARG A 137 -0.19 7.73 15.55
C ARG A 137 -0.86 7.06 14.35
N PHE A 138 -0.79 5.73 14.27
CA PHE A 138 -1.48 4.99 13.20
C PHE A 138 -2.99 5.07 13.33
N SER A 139 -3.53 5.02 14.54
CA SER A 139 -4.96 5.22 14.78
C SER A 139 -5.41 6.62 14.36
N ALA A 140 -4.65 7.67 14.71
CA ALA A 140 -4.94 9.04 14.28
C ALA A 140 -4.89 9.19 12.74
N PHE A 141 -3.93 8.53 12.09
CA PHE A 141 -3.89 8.49 10.62
C PHE A 141 -5.13 7.80 10.03
N ASN A 142 -5.54 6.67 10.59
CA ASN A 142 -6.71 5.94 10.13
C ASN A 142 -8.00 6.77 10.32
N GLU A 143 -8.12 7.52 11.42
CA GLU A 143 -9.24 8.45 11.62
C GLU A 143 -9.25 9.55 10.55
N ASN A 144 -8.09 10.10 10.18
CA ASN A 144 -7.98 11.05 9.08
C ASN A 144 -8.49 10.45 7.76
N VAL A 145 -8.09 9.22 7.43
CA VAL A 145 -8.56 8.53 6.22
C VAL A 145 -10.08 8.35 6.23
N ARG A 146 -10.65 7.91 7.37
CA ARG A 146 -12.12 7.74 7.51
C ARG A 146 -12.85 9.06 7.39
N MET A 147 -12.32 10.11 7.99
CA MET A 147 -12.88 11.46 7.93
C MET A 147 -12.94 11.97 6.49
N VAL A 148 -11.87 11.76 5.72
CA VAL A 148 -11.85 12.12 4.29
C VAL A 148 -12.80 11.23 3.51
N ALA A 149 -12.80 9.92 3.75
CA ALA A 149 -13.71 8.99 3.07
C ALA A 149 -15.19 9.28 3.31
N SER A 150 -15.55 9.89 4.44
CA SER A 150 -16.93 10.30 4.71
C SER A 150 -17.36 11.56 3.94
N LYS A 151 -16.42 12.36 3.46
CA LYS A 151 -16.67 13.63 2.74
C LYS A 151 -16.72 13.46 1.22
N TYR A 152 -16.03 12.47 0.68
CA TYR A 152 -15.83 12.28 -0.76
C TYR A 152 -16.37 10.93 -1.23
N PRO A 153 -16.82 10.82 -2.50
CA PRO A 153 -17.35 9.57 -3.06
C PRO A 153 -16.20 8.59 -3.37
N VAL A 154 -15.60 8.02 -2.32
CA VAL A 154 -14.50 7.05 -2.42
C VAL A 154 -14.90 5.71 -1.83
N ILE A 155 -14.23 4.65 -2.23
CA ILE A 155 -14.38 3.31 -1.66
C ILE A 155 -13.28 3.13 -0.60
N LEU A 156 -13.67 3.00 0.66
CA LEU A 156 -12.74 2.81 1.77
C LEU A 156 -12.49 1.32 2.02
N PHE A 157 -11.24 0.94 2.02
CA PHE A 157 -10.76 -0.37 2.48
C PHE A 157 -10.20 -0.27 3.89
N GLU A 158 -10.90 -0.89 4.84
CA GLU A 158 -10.51 -0.90 6.24
C GLU A 158 -9.54 -2.05 6.54
N ALA A 159 -8.33 -1.72 7.00
CA ALA A 159 -7.34 -2.74 7.38
C ALA A 159 -7.84 -3.65 8.52
N ARG A 160 -8.70 -3.14 9.42
CA ARG A 160 -9.32 -3.92 10.50
C ARG A 160 -10.23 -5.04 10.01
N ASP A 161 -10.83 -4.90 8.81
CA ASP A 161 -11.71 -5.91 8.23
C ASP A 161 -10.92 -7.07 7.58
N ALA A 162 -9.61 -6.91 7.51
CA ALA A 162 -8.66 -7.88 7.00
C ALA A 162 -7.80 -8.44 8.15
N GLU A 163 -8.41 -9.20 9.06
CA GLU A 163 -7.75 -9.73 10.28
C GLU A 163 -6.45 -10.50 10.01
N PHE A 164 -6.31 -11.10 8.81
CA PHE A 164 -5.09 -11.78 8.41
C PHE A 164 -3.87 -10.84 8.42
N LEU A 165 -4.06 -9.53 8.21
CA LEU A 165 -2.97 -8.54 8.27
C LEU A 165 -2.28 -8.46 9.63
N ASN A 166 -2.93 -8.95 10.69
CA ASN A 166 -2.34 -9.04 12.03
C ASN A 166 -1.41 -10.24 12.20
N ASP A 167 -1.38 -11.20 11.26
CA ASP A 167 -0.48 -12.35 11.33
C ASP A 167 0.87 -12.00 10.67
N ARG A 168 1.93 -11.97 11.46
CA ARG A 168 3.29 -11.67 10.98
C ARG A 168 3.80 -12.59 9.87
N ARG A 169 3.17 -13.74 9.65
CA ARG A 169 3.54 -14.66 8.57
C ARG A 169 3.19 -14.12 7.19
N PHE A 170 2.38 -13.06 7.12
CA PHE A 170 2.12 -12.32 5.88
C PHE A 170 3.14 -11.20 5.63
N LEU A 171 4.06 -10.97 6.56
CA LEU A 171 5.15 -10.02 6.38
C LEU A 171 6.41 -10.71 5.87
N ALA A 172 7.20 -9.96 5.12
CA ALA A 172 8.52 -10.34 4.68
C ALA A 172 9.54 -10.34 5.86
N PHE A 173 10.78 -10.67 5.57
CA PHE A 173 11.85 -10.70 6.58
C PHE A 173 12.06 -9.34 7.26
N ASP A 174 11.82 -8.25 6.55
CA ASP A 174 11.94 -6.88 7.08
C ASP A 174 10.87 -6.52 8.12
N ARG A 175 9.84 -7.36 8.30
CA ARG A 175 8.73 -7.19 9.25
C ARG A 175 7.91 -5.91 9.03
N LEU A 176 8.01 -5.33 7.86
CA LEU A 176 7.35 -4.08 7.48
C LEU A 176 6.47 -4.29 6.24
N HIS A 177 7.02 -4.91 5.21
CA HIS A 177 6.31 -5.11 3.94
C HIS A 177 5.64 -6.47 3.91
N MET A 178 4.56 -6.58 3.15
CA MET A 178 3.91 -7.86 2.90
C MET A 178 4.82 -8.76 2.06
N ASN A 179 4.78 -10.06 2.33
CA ASN A 179 5.33 -11.05 1.42
C ASN A 179 4.33 -11.39 0.31
N ALA A 180 4.69 -12.32 -0.58
CA ALA A 180 3.85 -12.70 -1.72
C ALA A 180 2.42 -13.12 -1.33
N GLU A 181 2.27 -13.88 -0.24
CA GLU A 181 0.94 -14.29 0.24
C GLU A 181 0.16 -13.11 0.83
N GLY A 182 0.81 -12.19 1.54
CA GLY A 182 0.19 -10.96 2.03
C GLY A 182 -0.32 -10.09 0.86
N HIS A 183 0.51 -9.88 -0.16
CA HIS A 183 0.10 -9.17 -1.38
C HIS A 183 -1.03 -9.86 -2.13
N ARG A 184 -0.99 -11.20 -2.23
CA ARG A 184 -2.07 -11.98 -2.84
C ARG A 184 -3.39 -11.74 -2.12
N ARG A 185 -3.41 -11.81 -0.78
CA ARG A 185 -4.63 -11.62 0.01
C ARG A 185 -5.14 -10.19 -0.01
N LEU A 186 -4.25 -9.19 0.01
CA LEU A 186 -4.67 -7.80 -0.14
C LEU A 186 -5.34 -7.56 -1.49
N ALA A 187 -4.80 -8.16 -2.57
CA ALA A 187 -5.45 -8.10 -3.89
C ALA A 187 -6.85 -8.70 -3.86
N GLN A 188 -7.03 -9.87 -3.21
CA GLN A 188 -8.35 -10.50 -3.08
C GLN A 188 -9.32 -9.66 -2.25
N ALA A 189 -8.84 -9.00 -1.19
CA ALA A 189 -9.64 -8.08 -0.39
C ALA A 189 -10.15 -6.91 -1.24
N VAL A 190 -9.26 -6.32 -2.05
CA VAL A 190 -9.62 -5.22 -2.96
C VAL A 190 -10.62 -5.68 -4.01
N LEU A 191 -10.39 -6.84 -4.63
CA LEU A 191 -11.32 -7.42 -5.62
C LEU A 191 -12.69 -7.69 -5.02
N ALA A 192 -12.75 -8.25 -3.81
CA ALA A 192 -14.01 -8.48 -3.08
C ALA A 192 -14.77 -7.18 -2.84
N GLY A 193 -14.08 -6.13 -2.37
CA GLY A 193 -14.68 -4.81 -2.14
C GLY A 193 -15.10 -4.07 -3.42
N LEU A 194 -14.51 -4.41 -4.56
CA LEU A 194 -14.91 -3.93 -5.88
C LEU A 194 -15.97 -4.84 -6.54
N GLU A 195 -16.46 -5.86 -5.85
CA GLU A 195 -17.40 -6.86 -6.38
C GLU A 195 -16.88 -7.56 -7.64
N LYS A 196 -15.59 -7.85 -7.66
CA LYS A 196 -14.90 -8.56 -8.73
C LYS A 196 -14.65 -10.02 -8.37
N SER A 197 -14.32 -10.82 -9.39
CA SER A 197 -13.94 -12.21 -9.18
C SER A 197 -12.75 -12.32 -8.22
N HIS A 198 -12.92 -13.05 -7.13
CA HIS A 198 -11.92 -13.23 -6.09
C HIS A 198 -12.01 -14.61 -5.45
N ASP A 199 -10.96 -15.02 -4.76
CA ASP A 199 -10.94 -16.23 -3.94
C ASP A 199 -11.82 -16.02 -2.69
N PRO A 200 -12.91 -16.77 -2.49
CA PRO A 200 -13.78 -16.59 -1.32
C PRO A 200 -13.07 -16.87 0.01
N ASN A 201 -11.99 -17.66 -0.01
CA ASN A 201 -11.25 -18.08 1.17
C ASN A 201 -10.07 -17.15 1.52
N TRP A 202 -10.02 -15.95 0.93
CA TRP A 202 -8.90 -15.04 1.16
C TRP A 202 -8.74 -14.58 2.62
N ARG A 203 -9.80 -14.69 3.42
CA ARG A 203 -9.81 -14.36 4.87
C ARG A 203 -9.37 -15.52 5.75
N ASP A 204 -9.29 -16.74 5.23
CA ASP A 204 -9.02 -17.90 6.05
C ASP A 204 -7.69 -17.77 6.80
N PRO A 205 -7.66 -18.09 8.09
CA PRO A 205 -6.42 -18.05 8.86
C PRO A 205 -5.41 -19.05 8.30
N LEU A 206 -4.12 -18.71 8.40
CA LEU A 206 -3.08 -19.68 8.09
C LEU A 206 -3.13 -20.86 9.11
N PRO A 207 -2.73 -22.05 8.69
CA PRO A 207 -2.58 -23.17 9.60
C PRO A 207 -1.76 -22.80 10.85
N PRO A 208 -1.99 -23.43 12.01
CA PRO A 208 -1.26 -23.11 13.22
C PRO A 208 0.26 -23.08 12.99
N ALA A 209 0.92 -22.05 13.50
CA ALA A 209 2.36 -21.91 13.34
C ALA A 209 3.10 -22.95 14.15
N LYS A 210 4.10 -23.60 13.56
CA LYS A 210 5.02 -24.46 14.31
C LYS A 210 5.79 -23.61 15.34
N LYS A 211 5.96 -24.13 16.55
CA LYS A 211 6.76 -23.47 17.60
C LYS A 211 8.18 -23.26 17.09
N LYS A 212 8.62 -21.99 17.01
CA LYS A 212 10.00 -21.67 16.64
C LYS A 212 10.94 -21.95 17.81
N ASN A 213 12.12 -22.50 17.51
CA ASN A 213 13.19 -22.61 18.50
C ASN A 213 13.62 -21.19 18.92
N LYS A 214 13.76 -20.97 20.26
CA LYS A 214 14.12 -19.64 20.81
C LYS A 214 15.46 -19.14 20.26
N VAL A 215 16.45 -20.02 20.10
CA VAL A 215 17.78 -19.67 19.56
C VAL A 215 17.65 -19.15 18.14
N ILE A 216 16.90 -19.84 17.28
CA ILE A 216 16.65 -19.41 15.89
C ILE A 216 15.91 -18.08 15.88
N SER A 217 14.92 -17.91 16.75
CA SER A 217 14.16 -16.65 16.84
C SER A 217 15.04 -15.46 17.25
N THR A 218 15.96 -15.67 18.20
CA THR A 218 16.91 -14.63 18.62
C THR A 218 17.91 -14.30 17.51
N ALA A 219 18.49 -15.31 16.86
CA ALA A 219 19.42 -15.13 15.75
C ALA A 219 18.76 -14.38 14.57
N THR A 220 17.52 -14.75 14.21
CA THR A 220 16.78 -14.06 13.14
C THR A 220 16.45 -12.60 13.50
N THR A 221 16.19 -12.31 14.78
CA THR A 221 15.94 -10.93 15.22
C THR A 221 17.22 -10.09 15.18
N PHE A 222 18.37 -10.65 15.55
CA PHE A 222 19.65 -9.98 15.45
C PHE A 222 20.04 -9.72 13.98
N ALA A 223 19.88 -10.72 13.11
CA ALA A 223 20.08 -10.56 11.68
C ALA A 223 19.18 -9.46 11.11
N TRP A 224 17.90 -9.44 11.45
CA TRP A 224 16.96 -8.38 11.03
C TRP A 224 17.43 -6.99 11.50
N MET A 225 17.92 -6.87 12.73
CA MET A 225 18.41 -5.58 13.26
C MET A 225 19.59 -5.05 12.42
N ILE A 226 20.56 -5.91 12.12
CA ILE A 226 21.76 -5.52 11.37
C ILE A 226 21.43 -5.25 9.89
N THR A 227 20.65 -6.12 9.26
CA THR A 227 20.47 -6.06 7.80
C THR A 227 19.36 -5.11 7.36
N PHE A 228 18.41 -4.80 8.24
CA PHE A 228 17.28 -3.93 7.92
C PHE A 228 17.23 -2.67 8.79
N VAL A 229 17.17 -2.79 10.14
CA VAL A 229 16.90 -1.66 11.02
C VAL A 229 18.05 -0.65 10.99
N LEU A 230 19.30 -1.09 11.16
CA LEU A 230 20.46 -0.18 11.17
C LEU A 230 20.65 0.54 9.82
N PRO A 231 20.60 -0.13 8.65
CA PRO A 231 20.64 0.56 7.36
C PRO A 231 19.45 1.51 7.13
N TRP A 232 18.26 1.16 7.64
CA TRP A 232 17.09 2.03 7.56
C TRP A 232 17.29 3.30 8.39
N ILE A 233 17.74 3.20 9.66
CA ILE A 233 18.06 4.34 10.51
C ILE A 233 19.14 5.21 9.87
N TRP A 234 20.21 4.59 9.36
CA TRP A 234 21.32 5.29 8.72
C TRP A 234 20.88 6.12 7.50
N ARG A 235 20.03 5.57 6.65
CA ARG A 235 19.43 6.32 5.54
C ARG A 235 18.61 7.50 6.04
N ARG A 236 17.83 7.32 7.12
CA ARG A 236 17.02 8.39 7.73
C ARG A 236 17.86 9.53 8.27
N ILE A 237 18.96 9.23 8.95
CA ILE A 237 19.89 10.26 9.46
C ILE A 237 20.50 11.06 8.31
N ARG A 238 20.76 10.42 7.17
CA ARG A 238 21.29 11.07 5.96
C ARG A 238 20.23 11.77 5.10
N GLY A 239 18.99 11.81 5.52
CA GLY A 239 17.88 12.36 4.73
C GLY A 239 17.56 11.61 3.44
N LYS A 240 18.09 10.37 3.27
CA LYS A 240 17.88 9.55 2.08
C LYS A 240 16.73 8.58 2.22
N SER A 241 16.05 8.33 1.11
CA SER A 241 15.01 7.31 0.96
C SER A 241 15.51 6.16 0.07
N SER A 242 14.93 4.97 0.25
CA SER A 242 15.15 3.85 -0.67
C SER A 242 14.51 4.07 -2.05
N GLY A 243 13.65 5.08 -2.17
CA GLY A 243 13.02 5.48 -3.43
C GLY A 243 13.72 6.60 -4.17
N ASP A 244 14.83 7.15 -3.63
CA ASP A 244 15.55 8.24 -4.30
C ASP A 244 16.12 7.78 -5.65
N GLY A 245 15.87 8.57 -6.70
CA GLY A 245 16.29 8.27 -8.07
C GLY A 245 15.52 7.13 -8.75
N ARG A 246 14.39 6.70 -8.17
CA ARG A 246 13.50 5.69 -8.77
C ARG A 246 12.29 6.34 -9.42
N SER A 247 11.80 5.68 -10.45
CA SER A 247 10.52 5.98 -11.09
C SER A 247 9.50 4.88 -10.77
N GLY A 248 8.23 5.16 -11.06
CA GLY A 248 7.17 4.17 -11.00
C GLY A 248 7.41 3.04 -12.00
N LYS A 249 7.01 1.82 -11.66
CA LYS A 249 7.29 0.66 -12.54
C LYS A 249 6.53 0.71 -13.87
N TYR A 250 5.41 1.44 -13.92
CA TYR A 250 4.61 1.70 -15.13
C TYR A 250 4.12 3.15 -15.10
N GLU A 251 4.97 4.11 -15.47
CA GLU A 251 4.67 5.55 -15.41
C GLU A 251 3.65 6.00 -16.45
N SER A 252 3.52 5.24 -17.53
CA SER A 252 2.48 5.41 -18.54
C SER A 252 1.58 4.19 -18.54
N PRO A 253 0.28 4.33 -18.91
CA PRO A 253 -0.61 3.20 -19.02
C PRO A 253 -0.10 2.18 -20.03
N VAL A 254 0.12 0.96 -19.59
CA VAL A 254 0.46 -0.18 -20.45
C VAL A 254 -0.77 -1.06 -20.63
N ARG A 255 -0.91 -1.67 -21.81
CA ARG A 255 -1.94 -2.70 -22.01
C ARG A 255 -1.64 -3.88 -21.09
N TRP A 256 -2.66 -4.36 -20.39
CA TRP A 256 -2.48 -5.42 -19.40
C TRP A 256 -3.27 -6.68 -19.80
N PRO A 257 -2.77 -7.91 -19.57
CA PRO A 257 -1.47 -8.18 -18.92
C PRO A 257 -0.30 -7.73 -19.81
N TYR A 258 0.72 -7.17 -19.14
CA TYR A 258 1.91 -6.67 -19.82
C TYR A 258 2.68 -7.84 -20.45
N SER A 259 2.80 -7.81 -21.76
CA SER A 259 3.70 -8.67 -22.52
C SER A 259 4.83 -7.78 -23.05
N PRO A 260 6.09 -7.97 -22.55
CA PRO A 260 7.22 -7.15 -22.98
C PRO A 260 7.59 -7.34 -24.44
#